data_448b92eb1965ab31dbd3bce5ea0905b0
#
_entry.id   448b92eb1965ab31dbd3bce5ea0905b0
#
_cell.length_a   1.000
_cell.length_b   1.000
_cell.length_c   1.000
_cell.angle_alpha   90.00
_cell.angle_beta   90.00
_cell.angle_gamma   90.00
#
_symmetry.space_group_name_H-M   'P 1'
#
loop_
_entity.id
_entity.type
_entity.pdbx_description
1 polymer ?
#
loop_
_entity_poly.entity_id
_entity_poly.type
_entity_poly.pdbx_seq_one_letter_code
_entity_poly.pdbx_strand_id
1 'polypeptide(L)'
;MPGPGRYVVPLSQAGDADPELIGGKARGFAVIARAGLPAPDGFVLTVDAHREAGPSGRLGDALAAALAEAVAALGDGPLAVRSSATGEDGAEDSHAGQYLTRLGVRGPDEAIDAVHACWASAGDARAAAYRAHRGHDAPVAMAVIVQRLASGEAAGVGMTCDPVTGDAGTVVVNAAWGLGELLVSGLVTPDDYRLARADGRLLRVDPGDQDVMLVHGAGGVAEVPVPPERRAVRVLDDDLLAEVHDGLLRCERALGRPADCEFSVVDRRVVWLQCRPMTALSVPATEGALP
;
A
#
# COMPACT_ATOMS: atom_id res chain seq x y z
N MET A 1 2.06 16.94 -29.34
CA MET A 1 2.05 15.65 -28.59
C MET A 1 2.61 15.92 -27.21
N PRO A 2 1.86 15.70 -26.13
CA PRO A 2 2.44 15.77 -24.78
C PRO A 2 3.53 14.72 -24.66
N GLY A 3 4.66 15.07 -24.00
CA GLY A 3 5.77 14.13 -23.81
C GLY A 3 5.41 12.95 -22.90
N PRO A 4 6.12 11.83 -22.98
CA PRO A 4 5.86 10.62 -22.19
C PRO A 4 5.81 10.86 -20.67
N GLY A 5 6.53 11.86 -20.14
CA GLY A 5 6.51 12.24 -18.73
C GLY A 5 5.19 12.78 -18.19
N ARG A 6 4.21 13.06 -19.04
CA ARG A 6 2.86 13.46 -18.60
C ARG A 6 2.05 12.28 -18.09
N TYR A 7 2.21 11.10 -18.67
CA TYR A 7 1.39 9.93 -18.37
C TYR A 7 2.07 8.93 -17.43
N VAL A 8 3.41 8.91 -17.41
CA VAL A 8 4.20 7.98 -16.61
C VAL A 8 5.16 8.77 -15.73
N VAL A 9 5.04 8.59 -14.41
CA VAL A 9 5.90 9.22 -13.40
C VAL A 9 6.61 8.12 -12.60
N PRO A 10 7.95 8.04 -12.61
CA PRO A 10 8.68 7.09 -11.76
C PRO A 10 8.31 7.27 -10.27
N LEU A 11 8.18 6.19 -9.51
CA LEU A 11 7.90 6.26 -8.07
C LEU A 11 8.95 7.05 -7.30
N SER A 12 10.21 6.99 -7.76
CA SER A 12 11.30 7.81 -7.20
C SER A 12 11.10 9.33 -7.36
N GLN A 13 10.24 9.75 -8.30
CA GLN A 13 9.90 11.15 -8.56
C GLN A 13 8.51 11.53 -8.07
N ALA A 14 7.80 10.64 -7.36
CA ALA A 14 6.47 10.90 -6.83
C ALA A 14 6.42 12.12 -5.89
N GLY A 15 7.55 12.47 -5.25
CA GLY A 15 7.66 13.65 -4.39
C GLY A 15 7.60 14.99 -5.10
N ASP A 16 7.97 15.02 -6.38
CA ASP A 16 8.00 16.22 -7.22
C ASP A 16 6.74 16.34 -8.11
N ALA A 17 5.93 15.29 -8.16
CA ALA A 17 4.72 15.25 -8.98
C ALA A 17 3.55 15.97 -8.29
N ASP A 18 2.64 16.50 -9.11
CA ASP A 18 1.36 17.04 -8.60
C ASP A 18 0.57 15.92 -7.92
N PRO A 19 0.21 16.08 -6.64
CA PRO A 19 -0.56 15.09 -5.89
C PRO A 19 -1.87 14.66 -6.57
N GLU A 20 -2.53 15.57 -7.30
CA GLU A 20 -3.77 15.29 -8.02
C GLU A 20 -3.57 14.40 -9.26
N LEU A 21 -2.33 14.31 -9.76
CA LEU A 21 -2.00 13.46 -10.90
C LEU A 21 -1.66 12.01 -10.51
N ILE A 22 -1.14 11.79 -9.30
CA ILE A 22 -0.61 10.48 -8.89
C ILE A 22 -1.52 9.73 -7.92
N GLY A 23 -2.49 10.40 -7.30
CA GLY A 23 -3.42 9.80 -6.32
C GLY A 23 -2.80 9.54 -4.94
N GLY A 24 -3.62 9.08 -4.00
CA GLY A 24 -3.26 8.96 -2.58
C GLY A 24 -2.16 7.97 -2.31
N LYS A 25 -2.30 6.72 -2.78
CA LYS A 25 -1.29 5.66 -2.54
C LYS A 25 0.09 6.02 -3.07
N ALA A 26 0.16 6.63 -4.28
CA ALA A 26 1.44 7.02 -4.86
C ALA A 26 2.13 8.13 -4.06
N ARG A 27 1.37 9.02 -3.40
CA ARG A 27 1.93 10.03 -2.48
C ARG A 27 2.66 9.40 -1.29
N GLY A 28 2.22 8.22 -0.85
CA GLY A 28 2.90 7.45 0.20
C GLY A 28 4.34 7.09 -0.17
N PHE A 29 4.64 6.82 -1.44
CA PHE A 29 6.02 6.56 -1.89
C PHE A 29 6.92 7.80 -1.77
N ALA A 30 6.38 9.00 -1.95
CA ALA A 30 7.12 10.23 -1.69
C ALA A 30 7.52 10.37 -0.21
N VAL A 31 6.66 9.93 0.71
CA VAL A 31 6.96 9.88 2.15
C VAL A 31 8.06 8.87 2.43
N ILE A 32 7.94 7.65 1.90
CA ILE A 32 8.92 6.56 2.05
C ILE A 32 10.30 7.01 1.53
N ALA A 33 10.35 7.66 0.36
CA ALA A 33 11.59 8.19 -0.21
C ALA A 33 12.21 9.28 0.66
N ARG A 34 11.42 10.25 1.16
CA ARG A 34 11.91 11.28 2.11
C ARG A 34 12.39 10.67 3.43
N ALA A 35 11.78 9.57 3.86
CA ALA A 35 12.23 8.82 5.03
C ALA A 35 13.54 8.05 4.75
N GLY A 36 14.02 7.99 3.49
CA GLY A 36 15.22 7.24 3.08
C GLY A 36 15.05 5.74 3.28
N LEU A 37 13.85 5.22 3.07
CA LEU A 37 13.51 3.81 3.26
C LEU A 37 13.43 3.09 1.91
N PRO A 38 13.76 1.78 1.85
CA PRO A 38 13.68 1.01 0.62
C PRO A 38 12.22 0.77 0.22
N ALA A 39 11.92 0.94 -1.07
CA ALA A 39 10.63 0.64 -1.69
C ALA A 39 10.86 -0.09 -3.02
N PRO A 40 9.86 -0.82 -3.54
CA PRO A 40 9.97 -1.44 -4.86
C PRO A 40 10.12 -0.38 -5.95
N ASP A 41 10.92 -0.66 -6.97
CA ASP A 41 10.96 0.12 -8.20
C ASP A 41 9.61 0.07 -8.91
N GLY A 42 9.25 1.19 -9.55
CA GLY A 42 7.98 1.28 -10.25
C GLY A 42 7.71 2.67 -10.79
N PHE A 43 6.51 2.83 -11.30
CA PHE A 43 6.00 4.10 -11.82
C PHE A 43 4.50 4.24 -11.54
N VAL A 44 4.01 5.46 -11.70
CA VAL A 44 2.58 5.80 -11.68
C VAL A 44 2.14 6.09 -13.10
N LEU A 45 1.10 5.41 -13.56
CA LEU A 45 0.30 5.84 -14.69
C LEU A 45 -0.69 6.90 -14.17
N THR A 46 -0.54 8.13 -14.62
CA THR A 46 -1.19 9.30 -14.02
C THR A 46 -2.70 9.35 -14.26
N VAL A 47 -3.40 10.18 -13.50
CA VAL A 47 -4.80 10.52 -13.72
C VAL A 47 -5.05 11.06 -15.13
N ASP A 48 -4.09 11.79 -15.73
CA ASP A 48 -4.20 12.28 -17.10
C ASP A 48 -4.23 11.13 -18.11
N ALA A 49 -3.56 10.01 -17.85
CA ALA A 49 -3.67 8.82 -18.67
C ALA A 49 -5.09 8.21 -18.60
N HIS A 50 -5.72 8.18 -17.42
CA HIS A 50 -7.11 7.76 -17.27
C HIS A 50 -8.07 8.70 -18.01
N ARG A 51 -7.87 10.01 -17.91
CA ARG A 51 -8.66 11.01 -18.64
C ARG A 51 -8.54 10.88 -20.15
N GLU A 52 -7.33 10.61 -20.66
CA GLU A 52 -7.06 10.38 -22.09
C GLU A 52 -7.77 9.12 -22.60
N ALA A 53 -7.81 8.03 -21.80
CA ALA A 53 -8.56 6.82 -22.13
C ALA A 53 -10.08 7.06 -22.21
N GLY A 54 -10.57 8.11 -21.55
CA GLY A 54 -11.96 8.54 -21.58
C GLY A 54 -12.95 7.49 -21.03
N PRO A 55 -14.24 7.61 -21.38
CA PRO A 55 -15.28 6.71 -20.86
C PRO A 55 -15.11 5.25 -21.25
N SER A 56 -14.33 4.95 -22.28
CA SER A 56 -14.04 3.58 -22.71
C SER A 56 -13.12 2.86 -21.75
N GLY A 57 -12.31 3.61 -20.97
CA GLY A 57 -11.25 3.08 -20.13
C GLY A 57 -10.15 2.34 -20.90
N ARG A 58 -10.10 2.46 -22.23
CA ARG A 58 -9.12 1.76 -23.07
C ARG A 58 -7.95 2.67 -23.41
N LEU A 59 -6.74 2.11 -23.24
CA LEU A 59 -5.52 2.77 -23.67
C LEU A 59 -5.50 2.90 -25.20
N GLY A 60 -5.28 4.12 -25.71
CA GLY A 60 -4.93 4.32 -27.11
C GLY A 60 -3.51 3.82 -27.40
N ASP A 61 -3.19 3.58 -28.68
CA ASP A 61 -1.92 2.95 -29.09
C ASP A 61 -0.67 3.66 -28.51
N ALA A 62 -0.66 4.98 -28.50
CA ALA A 62 0.47 5.75 -27.98
C ALA A 62 0.66 5.57 -26.46
N LEU A 63 -0.44 5.51 -25.71
CA LEU A 63 -0.40 5.33 -24.26
C LEU A 63 -0.07 3.88 -23.89
N ALA A 64 -0.60 2.92 -24.67
CA ALA A 64 -0.24 1.50 -24.52
C ALA A 64 1.26 1.27 -24.80
N ALA A 65 1.81 1.91 -25.82
CA ALA A 65 3.25 1.84 -26.12
C ALA A 65 4.09 2.45 -24.99
N ALA A 66 3.69 3.61 -24.45
CA ALA A 66 4.40 4.24 -23.31
C ALA A 66 4.35 3.35 -22.05
N LEU A 67 3.22 2.72 -21.77
CA LEU A 67 3.08 1.77 -20.67
C LEU A 67 3.98 0.54 -20.89
N ALA A 68 4.00 -0.02 -22.10
CA ALA A 68 4.83 -1.16 -22.45
C ALA A 68 6.33 -0.86 -22.28
N GLU A 69 6.77 0.32 -22.73
CA GLU A 69 8.16 0.78 -22.53
C GLU A 69 8.51 0.93 -21.04
N ALA A 70 7.63 1.53 -20.26
CA ALA A 70 7.83 1.70 -18.82
C ALA A 70 7.88 0.34 -18.08
N VAL A 71 7.03 -0.63 -18.46
CA VAL A 71 7.06 -1.99 -17.94
C VAL A 71 8.37 -2.69 -18.31
N ALA A 72 8.80 -2.59 -19.58
CA ALA A 72 10.07 -3.17 -20.03
C ALA A 72 11.27 -2.59 -19.26
N ALA A 73 11.25 -1.31 -18.93
CA ALA A 73 12.29 -0.64 -18.14
C ALA A 73 12.41 -1.19 -16.71
N LEU A 74 11.33 -1.75 -16.13
CA LEU A 74 11.39 -2.45 -14.84
C LEU A 74 12.09 -3.80 -14.94
N GLY A 75 12.33 -4.33 -16.16
CA GLY A 75 12.94 -5.62 -16.42
C GLY A 75 12.01 -6.81 -16.14
N ASP A 76 12.56 -8.02 -16.29
CA ASP A 76 11.81 -9.26 -16.11
C ASP A 76 11.49 -9.50 -14.63
N GLY A 77 10.27 -9.89 -14.36
CA GLY A 77 9.81 -10.23 -13.03
C GLY A 77 8.34 -9.91 -12.81
N PRO A 78 7.76 -10.42 -11.72
CA PRO A 78 6.36 -10.15 -11.41
C PRO A 78 6.17 -8.71 -10.95
N LEU A 79 5.03 -8.15 -11.31
CA LEU A 79 4.62 -6.80 -10.95
C LEU A 79 3.38 -6.86 -10.03
N ALA A 80 3.22 -5.80 -9.24
CA ALA A 80 1.98 -5.44 -8.57
C ALA A 80 1.40 -4.21 -9.28
N VAL A 81 0.12 -4.28 -9.66
CA VAL A 81 -0.64 -3.19 -10.28
C VAL A 81 -1.74 -2.78 -9.32
N ARG A 82 -1.69 -1.54 -8.82
CA ARG A 82 -2.53 -1.04 -7.73
C ARG A 82 -3.23 0.25 -8.15
N SER A 83 -4.52 0.35 -7.92
CA SER A 83 -5.25 1.62 -8.04
C SER A 83 -4.72 2.67 -7.05
N SER A 84 -4.70 3.93 -7.48
CA SER A 84 -4.36 5.10 -6.68
C SER A 84 -5.34 6.22 -7.01
N ALA A 85 -6.48 6.23 -6.31
CA ALA A 85 -7.53 7.21 -6.58
C ALA A 85 -7.19 8.58 -5.99
N THR A 86 -7.69 9.65 -6.64
CA THR A 86 -7.69 10.98 -6.03
C THR A 86 -8.63 10.97 -4.81
N GLY A 87 -8.17 11.47 -3.67
CA GLY A 87 -8.92 11.42 -2.41
C GLY A 87 -8.77 10.11 -1.61
N GLU A 88 -8.10 9.07 -2.15
CA GLU A 88 -7.72 7.89 -1.39
C GLU A 88 -6.54 8.22 -0.45
N ASP A 89 -6.53 7.65 0.74
CA ASP A 89 -5.51 7.90 1.78
C ASP A 89 -5.41 9.37 2.24
N GLY A 90 -6.46 10.18 2.03
CA GLY A 90 -6.59 11.52 2.59
C GLY A 90 -6.85 11.51 4.10
N ALA A 91 -6.64 12.67 4.75
CA ALA A 91 -6.80 12.80 6.21
C ALA A 91 -8.27 12.60 6.70
N GLU A 92 -9.24 12.73 5.82
CA GLU A 92 -10.67 12.72 6.17
C GLU A 92 -11.41 11.47 5.68
N ASP A 93 -10.87 10.73 4.67
CA ASP A 93 -11.53 9.60 4.04
C ASP A 93 -10.58 8.41 3.83
N SER A 94 -10.76 7.34 4.60
CA SER A 94 -10.07 6.07 4.35
C SER A 94 -10.94 5.17 3.47
N HIS A 95 -10.56 5.00 2.21
CA HIS A 95 -11.19 4.08 1.26
C HIS A 95 -10.42 2.75 1.18
N ALA A 96 -9.82 2.32 2.30
CA ALA A 96 -9.02 1.10 2.36
C ALA A 96 -9.79 -0.12 1.83
N GLY A 97 -9.17 -0.87 0.92
CA GLY A 97 -9.72 -2.11 0.38
C GLY A 97 -10.85 -1.97 -0.65
N GLN A 98 -11.21 -0.75 -1.09
CA GLN A 98 -12.33 -0.54 -2.04
C GLN A 98 -11.92 -0.68 -3.51
N TYR A 99 -10.65 -0.54 -3.84
CA TYR A 99 -10.14 -0.55 -5.20
C TYR A 99 -9.20 -1.73 -5.47
N LEU A 100 -9.09 -2.09 -6.74
CA LEU A 100 -8.43 -3.30 -7.19
C LEU A 100 -6.91 -3.26 -7.04
N THR A 101 -6.35 -4.37 -6.58
CA THR A 101 -4.92 -4.72 -6.71
C THR A 101 -4.80 -6.01 -7.51
N ARG A 102 -3.83 -6.08 -8.43
CA ARG A 102 -3.42 -7.28 -9.16
C ARG A 102 -1.97 -7.59 -8.86
N LEU A 103 -1.70 -8.78 -8.33
CA LEU A 103 -0.35 -9.26 -8.04
C LEU A 103 0.09 -10.31 -9.06
N GLY A 104 1.41 -10.41 -9.28
CA GLY A 104 2.01 -11.42 -10.15
C GLY A 104 1.86 -11.15 -11.64
N VAL A 105 1.50 -9.92 -12.02
CA VAL A 105 1.36 -9.45 -13.41
C VAL A 105 2.70 -9.55 -14.13
N ARG A 106 2.72 -10.07 -15.36
CA ARG A 106 3.94 -10.28 -16.15
C ARG A 106 3.85 -9.62 -17.52
N GLY A 107 4.87 -8.85 -17.84
CA GLY A 107 5.00 -8.22 -19.14
C GLY A 107 3.94 -7.15 -19.46
N PRO A 108 4.06 -6.52 -20.65
CA PRO A 108 3.22 -5.37 -21.02
C PRO A 108 1.75 -5.71 -21.18
N ASP A 109 1.41 -6.85 -21.80
CA ASP A 109 0.03 -7.19 -22.12
C ASP A 109 -0.81 -7.41 -20.85
N GLU A 110 -0.30 -8.20 -19.90
CA GLU A 110 -0.98 -8.38 -18.60
C GLU A 110 -1.01 -7.08 -17.79
N ALA A 111 0.00 -6.21 -17.91
CA ALA A 111 -0.01 -4.90 -17.25
C ALA A 111 -1.10 -3.99 -17.83
N ILE A 112 -1.30 -3.98 -19.15
CA ILE A 112 -2.40 -3.27 -19.82
C ILE A 112 -3.75 -3.78 -19.31
N ASP A 113 -3.95 -5.09 -19.24
CA ASP A 113 -5.18 -5.70 -18.74
C ASP A 113 -5.43 -5.36 -17.26
N ALA A 114 -4.37 -5.36 -16.44
CA ALA A 114 -4.46 -5.00 -15.04
C ALA A 114 -4.81 -3.50 -14.84
N VAL A 115 -4.25 -2.61 -15.68
CA VAL A 115 -4.59 -1.18 -15.68
C VAL A 115 -6.06 -0.97 -16.05
N HIS A 116 -6.56 -1.64 -17.10
CA HIS A 116 -7.97 -1.60 -17.47
C HIS A 116 -8.88 -2.07 -16.33
N ALA A 117 -8.50 -3.15 -15.64
CA ALA A 117 -9.25 -3.65 -14.50
C ALA A 117 -9.26 -2.66 -13.31
N CYS A 118 -8.13 -1.99 -13.02
CA CYS A 118 -8.06 -0.93 -12.02
C CYS A 118 -9.00 0.24 -12.37
N TRP A 119 -9.00 0.70 -13.62
CA TRP A 119 -9.87 1.79 -14.04
C TRP A 119 -11.35 1.41 -14.03
N ALA A 120 -11.67 0.18 -14.44
CA ALA A 120 -13.03 -0.34 -14.36
C ALA A 120 -13.57 -0.36 -12.92
N SER A 121 -12.72 -0.68 -11.94
CA SER A 121 -13.09 -0.67 -10.51
C SER A 121 -13.49 0.71 -10.00
N ALA A 122 -13.01 1.78 -10.62
CA ALA A 122 -13.41 3.15 -10.27
C ALA A 122 -14.90 3.44 -10.58
N GLY A 123 -15.43 2.75 -11.58
CA GLY A 123 -16.85 2.84 -11.99
C GLY A 123 -17.78 1.87 -11.26
N ASP A 124 -17.25 0.99 -10.41
CA ASP A 124 -18.04 -0.01 -9.70
C ASP A 124 -19.19 0.65 -8.91
N ALA A 125 -20.40 0.08 -9.03
CA ALA A 125 -21.61 0.57 -8.35
C ALA A 125 -21.46 0.68 -6.84
N ARG A 126 -20.63 -0.16 -6.22
CA ARG A 126 -20.30 -0.15 -4.80
C ARG A 126 -19.52 1.10 -4.39
N ALA A 127 -18.49 1.47 -5.18
CA ALA A 127 -17.74 2.68 -5.00
C ALA A 127 -18.59 3.93 -5.33
N ALA A 128 -19.47 3.86 -6.33
CA ALA A 128 -20.38 4.94 -6.69
C ALA A 128 -21.42 5.20 -5.58
N ALA A 129 -22.04 4.16 -5.01
CA ALA A 129 -23.00 4.28 -3.92
C ALA A 129 -22.38 4.90 -2.66
N TYR A 130 -21.14 4.55 -2.34
CA TYR A 130 -20.42 5.14 -1.21
C TYR A 130 -20.13 6.63 -1.43
N ARG A 131 -19.72 7.02 -2.64
CA ARG A 131 -19.48 8.43 -3.00
C ARG A 131 -20.76 9.27 -2.96
N ALA A 132 -21.86 8.75 -3.50
CA ALA A 132 -23.16 9.42 -3.50
C ALA A 132 -23.67 9.74 -2.09
N HIS A 133 -23.41 8.88 -1.12
CA HIS A 133 -23.79 9.07 0.29
C HIS A 133 -23.04 10.24 0.96
N ARG A 134 -21.85 10.60 0.44
CA ARG A 134 -21.00 11.69 0.96
C ARG A 134 -21.06 13.00 0.15
N GLY A 135 -21.91 13.08 -0.88
CA GLY A 135 -22.11 14.30 -1.67
C GLY A 135 -20.98 14.66 -2.62
N HIS A 136 -20.14 13.71 -2.99
CA HIS A 136 -19.06 13.90 -3.96
C HIS A 136 -19.52 13.39 -5.33
N ASP A 137 -20.13 14.27 -6.13
CA ASP A 137 -20.62 13.96 -7.50
C ASP A 137 -19.52 13.92 -8.58
N ALA A 138 -18.29 14.26 -8.24
CA ALA A 138 -17.20 14.26 -9.21
C ALA A 138 -16.76 12.84 -9.57
N PRO A 139 -16.55 12.52 -10.87
CA PRO A 139 -16.00 11.23 -11.26
C PRO A 139 -14.63 11.04 -10.63
N VAL A 140 -14.43 9.88 -9.98
CA VAL A 140 -13.13 9.55 -9.37
C VAL A 140 -12.10 9.38 -10.47
N ALA A 141 -11.12 10.25 -10.47
CA ALA A 141 -9.97 10.12 -11.34
C ALA A 141 -8.99 9.10 -10.71
N MET A 142 -8.52 8.15 -11.52
CA MET A 142 -7.77 6.97 -11.07
C MET A 142 -6.37 6.95 -11.71
N ALA A 143 -5.35 7.20 -10.90
CA ALA A 143 -4.00 6.81 -11.26
C ALA A 143 -3.78 5.32 -10.94
N VAL A 144 -2.78 4.71 -11.56
CA VAL A 144 -2.42 3.30 -11.32
C VAL A 144 -0.92 3.20 -11.04
N ILE A 145 -0.57 2.56 -9.95
CA ILE A 145 0.81 2.24 -9.61
C ILE A 145 1.14 0.89 -10.25
N VAL A 146 2.23 0.84 -10.99
CA VAL A 146 2.86 -0.38 -11.51
C VAL A 146 4.24 -0.48 -10.89
N GLN A 147 4.46 -1.51 -10.07
CA GLN A 147 5.69 -1.67 -9.33
C GLN A 147 6.16 -3.12 -9.34
N ARG A 148 7.44 -3.37 -9.08
CA ARG A 148 7.93 -4.72 -8.83
C ARG A 148 7.19 -5.32 -7.65
N LEU A 149 6.79 -6.59 -7.77
CA LEU A 149 6.18 -7.32 -6.68
C LEU A 149 7.25 -7.62 -5.62
N ALA A 150 7.05 -7.13 -4.40
CA ALA A 150 7.83 -7.54 -3.24
C ALA A 150 7.37 -8.93 -2.79
N SER A 151 7.94 -9.97 -3.40
CA SER A 151 7.62 -11.38 -3.10
C SER A 151 8.33 -11.82 -1.83
N GLY A 152 7.89 -11.29 -0.69
CA GLY A 152 8.50 -11.54 0.61
C GLY A 152 8.00 -12.81 1.29
N GLU A 153 8.77 -13.25 2.28
CA GLU A 153 8.40 -14.34 3.18
C GLU A 153 7.35 -13.95 4.23
N ALA A 154 7.21 -12.65 4.50
CA ALA A 154 6.21 -12.07 5.39
C ALA A 154 5.81 -10.67 4.93
N ALA A 155 4.67 -10.22 5.42
CA ALA A 155 4.20 -8.86 5.23
C ALA A 155 3.55 -8.33 6.51
N GLY A 156 3.44 -7.01 6.63
CA GLY A 156 2.84 -6.41 7.83
C GLY A 156 2.27 -5.03 7.59
N VAL A 157 1.52 -4.58 8.59
CA VAL A 157 1.02 -3.23 8.76
C VAL A 157 1.55 -2.70 10.09
N GLY A 158 2.08 -1.49 10.08
CA GLY A 158 2.59 -0.84 11.28
C GLY A 158 1.99 0.54 11.49
N MET A 159 1.61 0.83 12.72
CA MET A 159 0.99 2.09 13.14
C MET A 159 1.82 2.75 14.25
N THR A 160 2.08 4.04 14.10
CA THR A 160 2.94 4.78 15.04
C THR A 160 2.24 5.23 16.33
N CYS A 161 0.97 4.93 16.49
CA CYS A 161 0.25 4.96 17.77
C CYS A 161 -0.80 3.85 17.79
N ASP A 162 -1.32 3.51 18.96
CA ASP A 162 -2.37 2.50 19.09
C ASP A 162 -3.68 3.03 18.49
N PRO A 163 -4.23 2.39 17.43
CA PRO A 163 -5.43 2.87 16.75
C PRO A 163 -6.72 2.73 17.59
N VAL A 164 -6.70 1.88 18.62
CA VAL A 164 -7.86 1.60 19.47
C VAL A 164 -7.92 2.54 20.66
N THR A 165 -6.76 2.72 21.33
CA THR A 165 -6.67 3.51 22.57
C THR A 165 -6.24 4.94 22.33
N GLY A 166 -5.62 5.24 21.17
CA GLY A 166 -5.00 6.53 20.87
C GLY A 166 -3.65 6.73 21.59
N ASP A 167 -3.11 5.69 22.26
CA ASP A 167 -1.85 5.79 22.98
C ASP A 167 -0.68 6.05 22.03
N ALA A 168 -0.13 7.25 22.10
CA ALA A 168 1.05 7.65 21.33
C ALA A 168 2.37 7.09 21.88
N GLY A 169 2.36 6.46 23.04
CA GLY A 169 3.53 5.79 23.64
C GLY A 169 3.79 4.38 23.10
N THR A 170 2.85 3.84 22.32
CA THR A 170 2.88 2.48 21.78
C THR A 170 2.85 2.48 20.25
N VAL A 171 3.79 1.77 19.64
CA VAL A 171 3.78 1.41 18.22
C VAL A 171 3.15 0.02 18.09
N VAL A 172 2.24 -0.12 17.13
CA VAL A 172 1.53 -1.39 16.86
C VAL A 172 1.99 -1.95 15.53
N VAL A 173 2.30 -3.24 15.50
CA VAL A 173 2.68 -3.94 14.26
C VAL A 173 1.87 -5.23 14.16
N ASN A 174 1.20 -5.43 13.02
CA ASN A 174 0.57 -6.68 12.68
C ASN A 174 1.34 -7.33 11.54
N ALA A 175 1.66 -8.61 11.63
CA ALA A 175 2.40 -9.31 10.59
C ALA A 175 1.87 -10.72 10.33
N ALA A 176 1.97 -11.13 9.06
CA ALA A 176 1.55 -12.44 8.58
C ALA A 176 2.58 -13.02 7.60
N TRP A 177 2.62 -14.34 7.49
CA TRP A 177 3.45 -15.04 6.51
C TRP A 177 2.97 -14.80 5.09
N GLY A 178 3.90 -14.69 4.16
CA GLY A 178 3.65 -14.52 2.72
C GLY A 178 3.30 -13.10 2.32
N LEU A 179 2.52 -12.96 1.24
CA LEU A 179 2.08 -11.66 0.71
C LEU A 179 0.97 -11.05 1.59
N GLY A 180 0.97 -9.73 1.71
CA GLY A 180 0.12 -8.99 2.64
C GLY A 180 -1.39 -8.95 2.33
N GLU A 181 -1.86 -9.50 1.20
CA GLU A 181 -3.27 -9.40 0.81
C GLU A 181 -4.22 -10.07 1.80
N LEU A 182 -3.86 -11.26 2.34
CA LEU A 182 -4.70 -11.93 3.34
C LEU A 182 -4.76 -11.16 4.66
N LEU A 183 -3.67 -10.50 5.03
CA LEU A 183 -3.60 -9.63 6.19
C LEU A 183 -4.51 -8.40 6.01
N VAL A 184 -4.34 -7.66 4.91
CA VAL A 184 -5.10 -6.43 4.65
C VAL A 184 -6.59 -6.68 4.45
N SER A 185 -6.96 -7.84 3.88
CA SER A 185 -8.36 -8.26 3.73
C SER A 185 -8.98 -8.86 4.99
N GLY A 186 -8.20 -9.07 6.06
CA GLY A 186 -8.68 -9.66 7.32
C GLY A 186 -9.03 -11.14 7.21
N LEU A 187 -8.45 -11.86 6.25
CA LEU A 187 -8.70 -13.28 6.02
C LEU A 187 -7.80 -14.19 6.88
N VAL A 188 -6.77 -13.65 7.50
CA VAL A 188 -5.92 -14.34 8.47
C VAL A 188 -5.81 -13.51 9.74
N THR A 189 -5.62 -14.16 10.88
CA THR A 189 -5.30 -13.52 12.16
C THR A 189 -3.80 -13.32 12.25
N PRO A 190 -3.26 -12.09 12.16
CA PRO A 190 -1.83 -11.84 12.22
C PRO A 190 -1.27 -11.99 13.64
N ASP A 191 0.06 -12.07 13.75
CA ASP A 191 0.73 -11.73 15.00
C ASP A 191 0.52 -10.24 15.28
N ASP A 192 0.12 -9.88 16.50
CA ASP A 192 0.02 -8.50 16.99
C ASP A 192 1.17 -8.20 17.95
N TYR A 193 1.98 -7.21 17.58
CA TYR A 193 3.12 -6.75 18.37
C TYR A 193 2.86 -5.35 18.90
N ARG A 194 3.12 -5.16 20.19
CA ARG A 194 3.10 -3.84 20.86
C ARG A 194 4.51 -3.48 21.26
N LEU A 195 5.04 -2.39 20.72
CA LEU A 195 6.38 -1.93 20.97
C LEU A 195 6.36 -0.60 21.73
N ALA A 196 7.27 -0.42 22.68
CA ALA A 196 7.47 0.89 23.29
C ALA A 196 8.00 1.86 22.25
N ARG A 197 7.31 2.97 22.06
CA ARG A 197 7.68 3.98 21.05
C ARG A 197 9.09 4.54 21.27
N ALA A 198 9.50 4.69 22.53
CA ALA A 198 10.74 5.37 22.90
C ALA A 198 12.00 4.61 22.46
N ASP A 199 11.97 3.29 22.50
CA ASP A 199 13.16 2.44 22.32
C ASP A 199 12.92 1.17 21.48
N GLY A 200 11.70 0.95 20.99
CA GLY A 200 11.33 -0.22 20.20
C GLY A 200 11.23 -1.52 21.01
N ARG A 201 11.33 -1.47 22.34
CA ARG A 201 11.26 -2.66 23.18
C ARG A 201 9.90 -3.33 23.05
N LEU A 202 9.90 -4.65 22.81
CA LEU A 202 8.68 -5.46 22.77
C LEU A 202 7.98 -5.44 24.14
N LEU A 203 6.75 -4.91 24.16
CA LEU A 203 5.90 -4.87 25.34
C LEU A 203 5.00 -6.10 25.43
N ARG A 204 4.47 -6.51 24.28
CA ARG A 204 3.55 -7.63 24.16
C ARG A 204 3.61 -8.20 22.75
N VAL A 205 3.38 -9.50 22.64
CA VAL A 205 3.07 -10.19 21.39
C VAL A 205 1.89 -11.13 21.64
N ASP A 206 0.90 -11.03 20.74
CA ASP A 206 -0.20 -11.98 20.66
C ASP A 206 -0.02 -12.74 19.34
N PRO A 207 0.36 -14.03 19.39
CA PRO A 207 0.53 -14.83 18.19
C PRO A 207 -0.78 -14.96 17.40
N GLY A 208 -0.69 -14.84 16.10
CA GLY A 208 -1.80 -15.07 15.20
C GLY A 208 -2.10 -16.55 14.98
N ASP A 209 -3.24 -16.81 14.34
CA ASP A 209 -3.59 -18.13 13.83
C ASP A 209 -3.61 -18.07 12.30
N GLN A 210 -2.56 -18.63 11.68
CA GLN A 210 -2.31 -18.50 10.24
C GLN A 210 -2.17 -19.88 9.62
N ASP A 211 -3.28 -20.41 9.09
CA ASP A 211 -3.30 -21.70 8.41
C ASP A 211 -2.81 -21.64 6.98
N VAL A 212 -3.03 -20.49 6.32
CA VAL A 212 -2.71 -20.26 4.91
C VAL A 212 -1.92 -18.98 4.71
N MET A 213 -1.16 -18.93 3.64
CA MET A 213 -0.42 -17.74 3.18
C MET A 213 -0.49 -17.65 1.66
N LEU A 214 -0.38 -16.44 1.11
CA LEU A 214 -0.18 -16.24 -0.31
C LEU A 214 1.30 -16.19 -0.64
N VAL A 215 1.69 -16.92 -1.65
CA VAL A 215 3.06 -16.89 -2.19
C VAL A 215 3.05 -16.64 -3.68
N HIS A 216 4.09 -15.99 -4.19
CA HIS A 216 4.32 -15.90 -5.62
C HIS A 216 5.32 -16.99 -6.04
N GLY A 217 4.94 -17.79 -7.01
CA GLY A 217 5.76 -18.87 -7.58
C GLY A 217 5.73 -18.88 -9.11
N ALA A 218 6.25 -19.94 -9.72
CA ALA A 218 6.30 -20.08 -11.17
C ALA A 218 4.90 -20.03 -11.84
N GLY A 219 3.85 -20.46 -11.14
CA GLY A 219 2.46 -20.43 -11.61
C GLY A 219 1.70 -19.14 -11.27
N GLY A 220 2.38 -18.09 -10.77
CA GLY A 220 1.73 -16.86 -10.31
C GLY A 220 1.53 -16.83 -8.79
N VAL A 221 0.54 -16.05 -8.32
CA VAL A 221 0.18 -15.98 -6.90
C VAL A 221 -0.77 -17.15 -6.56
N ALA A 222 -0.46 -17.87 -5.50
CA ALA A 222 -1.25 -18.99 -5.03
C ALA A 222 -1.36 -19.00 -3.50
N GLU A 223 -2.49 -19.47 -2.99
CA GLU A 223 -2.67 -19.78 -1.59
C GLU A 223 -2.07 -21.16 -1.29
N VAL A 224 -1.25 -21.22 -0.24
CA VAL A 224 -0.61 -22.44 0.25
C VAL A 224 -0.73 -22.53 1.77
N PRO A 225 -0.70 -23.75 2.34
CA PRO A 225 -0.64 -23.90 3.79
C PRO A 225 0.64 -23.28 4.37
N VAL A 226 0.52 -22.62 5.52
CA VAL A 226 1.70 -22.20 6.29
C VAL A 226 2.39 -23.46 6.84
N PRO A 227 3.71 -23.64 6.59
CA PRO A 227 4.46 -24.78 7.12
C PRO A 227 4.37 -24.86 8.64
N PRO A 228 4.23 -26.08 9.23
CA PRO A 228 4.07 -26.24 10.67
C PRO A 228 5.17 -25.57 11.52
N GLU A 229 6.40 -25.57 11.02
CA GLU A 229 7.55 -24.92 11.66
C GLU A 229 7.41 -23.39 11.73
N ARG A 230 6.74 -22.77 10.75
CA ARG A 230 6.44 -21.35 10.76
C ARG A 230 5.28 -20.98 11.68
N ARG A 231 4.29 -21.85 11.84
CA ARG A 231 3.18 -21.63 12.79
C ARG A 231 3.63 -21.64 14.23
N ALA A 232 4.76 -22.30 14.53
CA ALA A 232 5.31 -22.42 15.88
C ALA A 232 6.18 -21.24 16.32
N VAL A 233 6.44 -20.28 15.43
CA VAL A 233 7.35 -19.15 15.69
C VAL A 233 6.69 -17.83 15.30
N ARG A 234 7.16 -16.74 15.90
CA ARG A 234 6.73 -15.38 15.52
C ARG A 234 7.09 -15.07 14.07
N VAL A 235 6.22 -14.33 13.39
CA VAL A 235 6.45 -13.88 12.00
C VAL A 235 7.66 -12.95 11.93
N LEU A 236 7.79 -12.03 12.90
CA LEU A 236 8.91 -11.09 12.99
C LEU A 236 9.77 -11.41 14.22
N ASP A 237 11.07 -11.58 14.02
CA ASP A 237 12.04 -11.63 15.10
C ASP A 237 12.41 -10.23 15.61
N ASP A 238 13.28 -10.16 16.62
CA ASP A 238 13.61 -8.90 17.28
C ASP A 238 14.38 -7.93 16.35
N ASP A 239 15.20 -8.44 15.42
CA ASP A 239 15.94 -7.62 14.46
C ASP A 239 14.98 -6.96 13.45
N LEU A 240 14.02 -7.74 12.92
CA LEU A 240 12.99 -7.23 12.01
C LEU A 240 12.05 -6.25 12.72
N LEU A 241 11.67 -6.53 13.98
CA LEU A 241 10.87 -5.59 14.76
C LEU A 241 11.59 -4.26 14.99
N ALA A 242 12.90 -4.29 15.25
CA ALA A 242 13.70 -3.07 15.39
C ALA A 242 13.79 -2.29 14.07
N GLU A 243 13.96 -2.97 12.92
CA GLU A 243 13.97 -2.34 11.60
C GLU A 243 12.60 -1.71 11.26
N VAL A 244 11.50 -2.43 11.54
CA VAL A 244 10.13 -1.92 11.35
C VAL A 244 9.86 -0.71 12.24
N HIS A 245 10.22 -0.78 13.53
CA HIS A 245 10.04 0.33 14.47
C HIS A 245 10.76 1.60 14.01
N ASP A 246 12.07 1.51 13.65
CA ASP A 246 12.82 2.67 13.14
C ASP A 246 12.19 3.23 11.87
N GLY A 247 11.82 2.37 10.93
CA GLY A 247 11.20 2.77 9.68
C GLY A 247 9.86 3.49 9.88
N LEU A 248 9.01 2.98 10.76
CA LEU A 248 7.72 3.62 11.11
C LEU A 248 7.92 5.04 11.66
N LEU A 249 8.86 5.21 12.60
CA LEU A 249 9.14 6.53 13.16
C LEU A 249 9.77 7.49 12.13
N ARG A 250 10.53 6.98 11.17
CA ARG A 250 11.04 7.78 10.05
C ARG A 250 9.91 8.20 9.10
N CYS A 251 8.98 7.31 8.78
CA CYS A 251 7.78 7.63 8.01
C CYS A 251 6.94 8.71 8.70
N GLU A 252 6.69 8.57 10.00
CA GLU A 252 5.94 9.58 10.77
C GLU A 252 6.63 10.94 10.74
N ARG A 253 7.95 11.00 10.94
CA ARG A 253 8.70 12.27 10.84
C ARG A 253 8.59 12.90 9.46
N ALA A 254 8.69 12.08 8.40
CA ALA A 254 8.57 12.55 7.01
C ALA A 254 7.14 13.00 6.66
N LEU A 255 6.13 12.38 7.28
CA LEU A 255 4.71 12.69 7.10
C LEU A 255 4.25 13.87 7.96
N GLY A 256 4.90 14.11 9.12
CA GLY A 256 4.58 15.15 10.09
C GLY A 256 3.35 14.85 10.97
N ARG A 257 2.88 13.60 11.00
CA ARG A 257 1.73 13.10 11.78
C ARG A 257 1.80 11.59 11.92
N PRO A 258 0.99 10.98 12.83
CA PRO A 258 0.94 9.54 12.98
C PRO A 258 0.71 8.82 11.66
N ALA A 259 1.47 7.75 11.46
CA ALA A 259 1.57 7.01 10.21
C ALA A 259 1.00 5.59 10.35
N ASP A 260 0.34 5.14 9.29
CA ASP A 260 -0.08 3.77 9.00
C ASP A 260 0.68 3.32 7.74
N CYS A 261 1.49 2.28 7.87
CA CYS A 261 2.41 1.85 6.82
C CYS A 261 2.27 0.35 6.54
N GLU A 262 2.30 -0.02 5.26
CA GLU A 262 2.41 -1.41 4.81
C GLU A 262 3.86 -1.72 4.45
N PHE A 263 4.31 -2.93 4.77
CA PHE A 263 5.64 -3.42 4.41
C PHE A 263 5.64 -4.91 4.05
N SER A 264 6.69 -5.34 3.39
CA SER A 264 7.01 -6.76 3.14
C SER A 264 8.42 -7.04 3.66
N VAL A 265 8.67 -8.28 4.06
CA VAL A 265 10.01 -8.77 4.41
C VAL A 265 10.53 -9.59 3.25
N VAL A 266 11.57 -9.11 2.58
CA VAL A 266 12.20 -9.75 1.42
C VAL A 266 13.67 -9.97 1.75
N ASP A 267 14.14 -11.21 1.68
CA ASP A 267 15.52 -11.58 2.02
C ASP A 267 15.97 -11.02 3.39
N ARG A 268 15.07 -11.15 4.39
CA ARG A 268 15.25 -10.64 5.77
C ARG A 268 15.50 -9.11 5.83
N ARG A 269 14.90 -8.34 4.94
CA ARG A 269 14.93 -6.88 4.91
C ARG A 269 13.52 -6.33 4.77
N VAL A 270 13.25 -5.23 5.43
CA VAL A 270 11.95 -4.54 5.33
C VAL A 270 11.91 -3.68 4.07
N VAL A 271 10.91 -3.91 3.23
CA VAL A 271 10.62 -3.14 2.01
C VAL A 271 9.24 -2.48 2.18
N TRP A 272 9.18 -1.18 2.08
CA TRP A 272 7.98 -0.39 2.37
C TRP A 272 7.09 -0.25 1.13
N LEU A 273 5.80 -0.55 1.28
CA LEU A 273 4.84 -0.65 0.19
C LEU A 273 3.81 0.48 0.16
N GLN A 274 3.54 1.08 1.32
CA GLN A 274 2.61 2.20 1.47
C GLN A 274 2.91 2.95 2.77
N CYS A 275 2.66 4.27 2.77
CA CYS A 275 2.66 5.09 3.96
C CYS A 275 1.55 6.13 3.84
N ARG A 276 0.66 6.18 4.83
CA ARG A 276 -0.46 7.13 4.88
C ARG A 276 -0.65 7.70 6.29
N PRO A 277 -1.35 8.85 6.42
CA PRO A 277 -1.80 9.33 7.71
C PRO A 277 -2.75 8.33 8.36
N MET A 278 -2.66 8.17 9.66
CA MET A 278 -3.70 7.49 10.42
C MET A 278 -4.98 8.34 10.44
N THR A 279 -6.11 7.76 10.02
CA THR A 279 -7.40 8.46 9.89
C THR A 279 -8.35 8.25 11.05
N ALA A 280 -8.15 7.22 11.87
CA ALA A 280 -9.00 6.88 13.00
C ALA A 280 -8.16 6.86 14.29
N LEU A 281 -7.92 8.03 14.88
CA LEU A 281 -7.53 8.12 16.28
C LEU A 281 -8.82 8.30 17.08
N SER A 282 -9.24 7.28 17.84
CA SER A 282 -10.19 7.48 18.93
C SER A 282 -9.49 8.33 19.99
N VAL A 283 -9.52 9.66 19.83
CA VAL A 283 -9.11 10.55 20.90
C VAL A 283 -10.17 10.40 21.98
N PRO A 284 -9.85 9.87 23.19
CA PRO A 284 -10.77 9.98 24.31
C PRO A 284 -11.04 11.48 24.51
N ALA A 285 -12.31 11.87 24.48
CA ALA A 285 -12.68 13.21 24.87
C ALA A 285 -12.07 13.44 26.26
N THR A 286 -11.08 14.33 26.35
CA THR A 286 -10.63 14.85 27.64
C THR A 286 -11.88 15.45 28.28
N GLU A 287 -12.46 14.76 29.26
CA GLU A 287 -13.46 15.35 30.13
C GLU A 287 -12.83 16.61 30.71
N GLY A 288 -13.38 17.74 30.26
CA GLY A 288 -12.97 19.03 30.73
C GLY A 288 -13.07 19.06 32.24
N ALA A 289 -11.96 19.36 32.89
CA ALA A 289 -11.99 19.81 34.25
C ALA A 289 -12.92 21.04 34.30
N LEU A 290 -14.09 20.88 34.88
CA LEU A 290 -14.92 21.99 35.32
C LEU A 290 -14.30 22.57 36.59
N PRO A 291 -14.40 23.88 36.77
CA PRO A 291 -13.74 24.65 37.81
C PRO A 291 -14.20 24.33 39.24
#